data_53f72e8b1603c09dd0bcf88bd35f4c11
#
_entry.id   53f72e8b1603c09dd0bcf88bd35f4c11
#
_cell.length_a   1.000
_cell.length_b   1.000
_cell.length_c   1.000
_cell.angle_alpha   90.00
_cell.angle_beta   90.00
_cell.angle_gamma   90.00
#
_symmetry.space_group_name_H-M   'P 1'
#
loop_
_entity.id
_entity.type
_entity.pdbx_description
1 polymer ?
#
loop_
_entity_poly.entity_id
_entity_poly.type
_entity_poly.pdbx_seq_one_letter_code
_entity_poly.pdbx_strand_id
1 'polypeptide(L)'
;MEHYTHLSMTDRRRLCTFLEMGLPITEIAKRLSKHRSTIHREIKRNSESEIYLPKCAQLKAEERAIQKKVNKINSNGILRDYVVSSLKKGWSPEQIAGRMKLNKLTFYACHETIYQFIYRAGEKNLFHCLTYKKPKRQMRYRRQKSPCRYGKIRLITQRPAEISLRKRFGHWEGDTIEFKGTKEKVVTTLVERKTRMVYLIKNHSKHSYGVMDKISMKFKNLPAKMCKTITFDQGIEFAYHQCLEQPIGCKVYYCETHSPWQKGSNENMNGRLRRYLPRETDIANITQEQLDELAAKRNRCPRKCLGYKTPNELFIQQYKNDCRTWS
;
A
#
# COMPACT_ATOMS: atom_id res chain seq x y z
N MET A 1 -26.46 -20.90 13.95
CA MET A 1 -26.57 -20.55 12.52
C MET A 1 -26.43 -21.83 11.73
N GLU A 2 -27.49 -22.25 11.03
CA GLU A 2 -27.45 -23.45 10.20
C GLU A 2 -26.47 -23.21 9.04
N HIS A 3 -25.48 -24.07 8.91
CA HIS A 3 -24.52 -24.00 7.80
C HIS A 3 -25.23 -24.33 6.48
N TYR A 4 -25.19 -23.41 5.53
CA TYR A 4 -25.67 -23.64 4.16
C TYR A 4 -24.94 -24.84 3.54
N THR A 5 -25.69 -25.89 3.17
CA THR A 5 -25.17 -27.08 2.50
C THR A 5 -25.70 -27.15 1.08
N HIS A 6 -24.81 -27.40 0.11
CA HIS A 6 -25.22 -27.65 -1.28
C HIS A 6 -26.04 -28.93 -1.39
N LEU A 7 -26.87 -29.06 -2.45
CA LEU A 7 -27.53 -30.31 -2.75
C LEU A 7 -26.52 -31.40 -3.10
N SER A 8 -26.64 -32.54 -2.41
CA SER A 8 -25.85 -33.73 -2.71
C SER A 8 -26.45 -34.49 -3.89
N MET A 9 -25.69 -35.48 -4.43
CA MET A 9 -26.22 -36.38 -5.47
C MET A 9 -27.49 -37.12 -4.99
N THR A 10 -27.54 -37.49 -3.71
CA THR A 10 -28.72 -38.12 -3.11
C THR A 10 -29.93 -37.18 -3.06
N ASP A 11 -29.69 -35.89 -2.72
CA ASP A 11 -30.76 -34.89 -2.73
C ASP A 11 -31.31 -34.68 -4.16
N ARG A 12 -30.44 -34.70 -5.17
CA ARG A 12 -30.78 -34.57 -6.59
C ARG A 12 -31.60 -35.74 -7.10
N ARG A 13 -31.27 -36.98 -6.68
CA ARG A 13 -32.11 -38.19 -7.00
C ARG A 13 -33.48 -38.07 -6.41
N ARG A 14 -33.58 -37.72 -5.10
CA ARG A 14 -34.86 -37.51 -4.43
C ARG A 14 -35.69 -36.41 -5.07
N LEU A 15 -35.02 -35.29 -5.46
CA LEU A 15 -35.69 -34.21 -6.17
C LEU A 15 -36.29 -34.67 -7.50
N CYS A 16 -35.61 -35.49 -8.26
CA CYS A 16 -36.12 -36.05 -9.50
C CYS A 16 -37.36 -36.88 -9.28
N THR A 17 -37.30 -37.84 -8.34
CA THR A 17 -38.44 -38.69 -7.98
C THR A 17 -39.65 -37.88 -7.52
N PHE A 18 -39.43 -36.82 -6.72
CA PHE A 18 -40.54 -35.95 -6.26
C PHE A 18 -41.14 -35.11 -7.39
N LEU A 19 -40.33 -34.71 -8.38
CA LEU A 19 -40.82 -34.02 -9.59
C LEU A 19 -41.64 -34.96 -10.46
N GLU A 20 -41.21 -36.23 -10.63
CA GLU A 20 -41.94 -37.28 -11.36
C GLU A 20 -43.28 -37.60 -10.70
N MET A 21 -43.34 -37.53 -9.36
CA MET A 21 -44.59 -37.70 -8.59
C MET A 21 -45.51 -36.46 -8.65
N GLY A 22 -45.12 -35.39 -9.32
CA GLY A 22 -45.91 -34.16 -9.46
C GLY A 22 -46.04 -33.35 -8.17
N LEU A 23 -45.15 -33.56 -7.17
CA LEU A 23 -45.20 -32.83 -5.92
C LEU A 23 -44.92 -31.34 -6.10
N PRO A 24 -45.64 -30.44 -5.40
CA PRO A 24 -45.38 -29.02 -5.44
C PRO A 24 -44.00 -28.68 -4.83
N ILE A 25 -43.33 -27.68 -5.38
CA ILE A 25 -41.94 -27.28 -4.99
C ILE A 25 -41.86 -26.96 -3.47
N THR A 26 -42.93 -26.43 -2.88
CA THR A 26 -43.01 -26.17 -1.44
C THR A 26 -42.92 -27.44 -0.60
N GLU A 27 -43.55 -28.52 -1.02
CA GLU A 27 -43.52 -29.81 -0.36
C GLU A 27 -42.17 -30.52 -0.55
N ILE A 28 -41.62 -30.46 -1.78
CA ILE A 28 -40.27 -30.94 -2.10
C ILE A 28 -39.23 -30.27 -1.20
N ALA A 29 -39.32 -28.94 -1.06
CA ALA A 29 -38.40 -28.17 -0.22
C ALA A 29 -38.43 -28.63 1.24
N LYS A 30 -39.63 -28.87 1.82
CA LYS A 30 -39.77 -29.41 3.16
C LYS A 30 -39.14 -30.79 3.33
N ARG A 31 -39.40 -31.73 2.40
CA ARG A 31 -38.87 -33.11 2.43
C ARG A 31 -37.35 -33.16 2.26
N LEU A 32 -36.77 -32.23 1.54
CA LEU A 32 -35.31 -32.12 1.35
C LEU A 32 -34.65 -31.22 2.42
N SER A 33 -35.40 -30.65 3.35
CA SER A 33 -34.90 -29.69 4.36
C SER A 33 -34.10 -28.55 3.70
N LYS A 34 -34.62 -28.02 2.59
CA LYS A 34 -34.02 -26.91 1.85
C LYS A 34 -35.01 -25.78 1.64
N HIS A 35 -34.55 -24.55 1.52
CA HIS A 35 -35.42 -23.45 1.20
C HIS A 35 -35.97 -23.56 -0.23
N ARG A 36 -37.26 -23.21 -0.44
CA ARG A 36 -37.94 -23.31 -1.74
C ARG A 36 -37.17 -22.65 -2.88
N SER A 37 -36.51 -21.52 -2.62
CA SER A 37 -35.69 -20.82 -3.62
C SER A 37 -34.46 -21.61 -4.04
N THR A 38 -33.93 -22.50 -3.19
CA THR A 38 -32.82 -23.38 -3.52
C THR A 38 -33.25 -24.43 -4.54
N ILE A 39 -34.43 -25.03 -4.32
CA ILE A 39 -35.01 -26.02 -5.24
C ILE A 39 -35.33 -25.37 -6.60
N HIS A 40 -35.99 -24.21 -6.57
CA HIS A 40 -36.26 -23.46 -7.80
C HIS A 40 -35.02 -23.14 -8.60
N ARG A 41 -33.96 -22.67 -7.95
CA ARG A 41 -32.68 -22.37 -8.60
C ARG A 41 -31.99 -23.62 -9.13
N GLU A 42 -32.08 -24.74 -8.42
CA GLU A 42 -31.51 -26.02 -8.85
C GLU A 42 -32.17 -26.50 -10.13
N ILE A 43 -33.51 -26.54 -10.17
CA ILE A 43 -34.28 -26.94 -11.34
C ILE A 43 -33.96 -26.01 -12.52
N LYS A 44 -34.13 -24.68 -12.33
CA LYS A 44 -33.89 -23.70 -13.39
C LYS A 44 -32.50 -23.75 -14.00
N ARG A 45 -31.48 -24.09 -13.21
CA ARG A 45 -30.07 -24.11 -13.66
C ARG A 45 -29.64 -25.42 -14.31
N ASN A 46 -30.34 -26.49 -14.02
CA ASN A 46 -29.86 -27.84 -14.31
C ASN A 46 -30.82 -28.67 -15.18
N SER A 47 -32.08 -28.24 -15.39
CA SER A 47 -32.98 -28.90 -16.35
C SER A 47 -32.55 -28.59 -17.78
N GLU A 48 -32.80 -29.55 -18.67
CA GLU A 48 -32.68 -29.45 -20.13
C GLU A 48 -34.03 -29.77 -20.74
N SER A 49 -34.57 -28.92 -21.61
CA SER A 49 -35.86 -29.11 -22.27
C SER A 49 -36.97 -29.51 -21.27
N GLU A 50 -37.02 -28.85 -20.14
CA GLU A 50 -37.96 -29.08 -19.00
C GLU A 50 -37.75 -30.39 -18.21
N ILE A 51 -36.83 -31.24 -18.60
CA ILE A 51 -36.52 -32.48 -17.88
C ILE A 51 -35.35 -32.26 -16.91
N TYR A 52 -35.55 -32.67 -15.63
CA TYR A 52 -34.51 -32.63 -14.64
C TYR A 52 -33.85 -33.99 -14.45
N LEU A 53 -32.59 -34.12 -14.86
CA LEU A 53 -31.79 -35.34 -14.73
C LEU A 53 -30.71 -35.19 -13.63
N PRO A 54 -30.73 -36.02 -12.57
CA PRO A 54 -29.81 -35.90 -11.43
C PRO A 54 -28.33 -35.96 -11.80
N LYS A 55 -27.97 -36.84 -12.74
CA LYS A 55 -26.57 -37.00 -13.23
C LYS A 55 -26.11 -35.73 -13.97
N CYS A 56 -26.93 -35.23 -14.89
CA CYS A 56 -26.62 -33.99 -15.62
C CYS A 56 -26.53 -32.76 -14.67
N ALA A 57 -27.45 -32.70 -13.70
CA ALA A 57 -27.43 -31.66 -12.69
C ALA A 57 -26.17 -31.70 -11.82
N GLN A 58 -25.68 -32.89 -11.47
CA GLN A 58 -24.44 -33.08 -10.72
C GLN A 58 -23.23 -32.63 -11.57
N LEU A 59 -23.10 -33.10 -12.81
CA LEU A 59 -22.01 -32.72 -13.71
C LEU A 59 -21.97 -31.18 -13.92
N LYS A 60 -23.11 -30.56 -14.23
CA LYS A 60 -23.22 -29.13 -14.39
C LYS A 60 -22.84 -28.36 -13.11
N ALA A 61 -23.13 -28.92 -11.93
CA ALA A 61 -22.75 -28.32 -10.65
C ALA A 61 -21.24 -28.44 -10.39
N GLU A 62 -20.64 -29.58 -10.74
CA GLU A 62 -19.20 -29.84 -10.63
C GLU A 62 -18.41 -28.96 -11.61
N GLU A 63 -18.84 -28.85 -12.86
CA GLU A 63 -18.24 -27.94 -13.85
C GLU A 63 -18.25 -26.49 -13.38
N ARG A 64 -19.39 -26.01 -12.86
CA ARG A 64 -19.48 -24.67 -12.28
C ARG A 64 -18.56 -24.49 -11.06
N ALA A 65 -18.40 -25.52 -10.24
CA ALA A 65 -17.49 -25.49 -9.10
C ALA A 65 -16.02 -25.44 -9.56
N ILE A 66 -15.67 -26.12 -10.65
CA ILE A 66 -14.35 -26.06 -11.26
C ILE A 66 -14.11 -24.68 -11.89
N GLN A 67 -15.07 -24.16 -12.68
CA GLN A 67 -14.98 -22.81 -13.28
C GLN A 67 -14.83 -21.71 -12.23
N LYS A 68 -15.53 -21.82 -11.09
CA LYS A 68 -15.33 -20.89 -9.95
C LYS A 68 -13.93 -20.99 -9.33
N LYS A 69 -13.25 -22.12 -9.46
CA LYS A 69 -11.87 -22.30 -8.99
C LYS A 69 -10.84 -21.66 -9.92
N VAL A 70 -11.19 -21.38 -11.18
CA VAL A 70 -10.28 -20.69 -12.12
C VAL A 70 -10.13 -19.25 -11.66
N ASN A 71 -8.89 -18.86 -11.37
CA ASN A 71 -8.61 -17.48 -10.96
C ASN A 71 -8.71 -16.56 -12.19
N LYS A 72 -9.54 -15.52 -12.11
CA LYS A 72 -9.70 -14.49 -13.14
C LYS A 72 -8.36 -13.96 -13.68
N ILE A 73 -7.32 -13.92 -12.86
CA ILE A 73 -5.99 -13.44 -13.26
C ILE A 73 -5.30 -14.49 -14.15
N ASN A 74 -5.45 -15.79 -13.86
CA ASN A 74 -4.85 -16.85 -14.66
C ASN A 74 -5.54 -17.07 -16.02
N SER A 75 -6.84 -16.73 -16.11
CA SER A 75 -7.58 -16.83 -17.38
C SER A 75 -7.30 -15.68 -18.35
N ASN A 76 -6.58 -14.63 -17.93
CA ASN A 76 -6.26 -13.48 -18.77
C ASN A 76 -4.76 -13.14 -18.65
N GLY A 77 -3.99 -13.53 -19.67
CA GLY A 77 -2.53 -13.35 -19.71
C GLY A 77 -2.09 -11.90 -19.53
N ILE A 78 -2.74 -10.97 -20.23
CA ILE A 78 -2.42 -9.52 -20.15
C ILE A 78 -2.61 -9.01 -18.72
N LEU A 79 -3.73 -9.36 -18.08
CA LEU A 79 -4.00 -9.02 -16.68
C LEU A 79 -2.96 -9.64 -15.74
N ARG A 80 -2.59 -10.92 -15.98
CA ARG A 80 -1.59 -11.63 -15.18
C ARG A 80 -0.23 -10.93 -15.24
N ASP A 81 0.23 -10.63 -16.45
CA ASP A 81 1.53 -9.97 -16.67
C ASP A 81 1.58 -8.58 -16.05
N TYR A 82 0.50 -7.82 -16.18
CA TYR A 82 0.38 -6.51 -15.52
C TYR A 82 0.44 -6.63 -14.00
N VAL A 83 -0.28 -7.58 -13.40
CA VAL A 83 -0.29 -7.81 -11.95
C VAL A 83 1.08 -8.25 -11.46
N VAL A 84 1.70 -9.25 -12.10
CA VAL A 84 3.00 -9.80 -11.71
C VAL A 84 4.11 -8.75 -11.86
N SER A 85 4.16 -8.01 -12.97
CA SER A 85 5.16 -6.96 -13.18
C SER A 85 5.00 -5.83 -12.16
N SER A 86 3.77 -5.46 -11.82
CA SER A 86 3.49 -4.42 -10.82
C SER A 86 3.87 -4.88 -9.40
N LEU A 87 3.62 -6.15 -9.04
CA LEU A 87 4.06 -6.74 -7.78
C LEU A 87 5.60 -6.73 -7.67
N LYS A 88 6.31 -7.10 -8.74
CA LYS A 88 7.79 -7.04 -8.80
C LYS A 88 8.32 -5.61 -8.66
N LYS A 89 7.60 -4.60 -9.18
CA LYS A 89 7.88 -3.17 -8.93
C LYS A 89 7.63 -2.75 -7.49
N GLY A 90 7.07 -3.61 -6.65
CA GLY A 90 6.81 -3.37 -5.22
C GLY A 90 5.48 -2.68 -4.95
N TRP A 91 4.53 -2.71 -5.87
CA TRP A 91 3.18 -2.21 -5.65
C TRP A 91 2.37 -3.21 -4.82
N SER A 92 1.49 -2.69 -3.95
CA SER A 92 0.55 -3.54 -3.23
C SER A 92 -0.66 -3.88 -4.11
N PRO A 93 -1.40 -4.98 -3.82
CA PRO A 93 -2.63 -5.32 -4.52
C PRO A 93 -3.63 -4.17 -4.62
N GLU A 94 -3.77 -3.35 -3.56
CA GLU A 94 -4.64 -2.18 -3.54
C GLU A 94 -4.15 -1.09 -4.51
N GLN A 95 -2.83 -0.85 -4.58
CA GLN A 95 -2.23 0.11 -5.52
C GLN A 95 -2.40 -0.34 -6.97
N ILE A 96 -2.27 -1.64 -7.24
CA ILE A 96 -2.46 -2.23 -8.58
C ILE A 96 -3.92 -2.06 -9.02
N ALA A 97 -4.86 -2.49 -8.19
CA ALA A 97 -6.29 -2.38 -8.50
C ALA A 97 -6.73 -0.92 -8.71
N GLY A 98 -6.28 -0.01 -7.85
CA GLY A 98 -6.58 1.41 -7.95
C GLY A 98 -5.97 2.07 -9.19
N ARG A 99 -4.75 1.68 -9.58
CA ARG A 99 -4.08 2.20 -10.78
C ARG A 99 -4.77 1.71 -12.06
N MET A 100 -5.22 0.45 -12.10
CA MET A 100 -6.02 -0.05 -13.23
C MET A 100 -7.29 0.78 -13.45
N LYS A 101 -8.01 1.15 -12.37
CA LYS A 101 -9.18 2.03 -12.44
C LYS A 101 -8.83 3.43 -12.92
N LEU A 102 -7.77 4.03 -12.37
CA LEU A 102 -7.33 5.38 -12.74
C LEU A 102 -6.98 5.46 -14.23
N ASN A 103 -6.27 4.45 -14.74
CA ASN A 103 -5.85 4.38 -16.14
C ASN A 103 -6.95 3.88 -17.08
N LYS A 104 -8.15 3.56 -16.57
CA LYS A 104 -9.30 3.03 -17.36
C LYS A 104 -8.89 1.85 -18.26
N LEU A 105 -8.08 0.91 -17.73
CA LEU A 105 -7.65 -0.25 -18.50
C LEU A 105 -8.83 -1.13 -18.88
N THR A 106 -8.75 -1.81 -20.02
CA THR A 106 -9.77 -2.74 -20.53
C THR A 106 -9.94 -3.98 -19.65
N PHE A 107 -8.96 -4.29 -18.81
CA PHE A 107 -8.96 -5.38 -17.84
C PHE A 107 -8.89 -4.84 -16.41
N TYR A 108 -9.47 -5.60 -15.48
CA TYR A 108 -9.52 -5.20 -14.07
C TYR A 108 -9.58 -6.40 -13.11
N ALA A 109 -8.83 -6.33 -12.01
CA ALA A 109 -8.99 -7.20 -10.85
C ALA A 109 -9.05 -6.35 -9.57
N CYS A 110 -9.95 -6.69 -8.64
CA CYS A 110 -9.96 -6.04 -7.34
C CYS A 110 -8.79 -6.54 -6.48
N HIS A 111 -8.46 -5.78 -5.45
CA HIS A 111 -7.33 -6.12 -4.56
C HIS A 111 -7.46 -7.49 -3.90
N GLU A 112 -8.68 -7.91 -3.56
CA GLU A 112 -8.94 -9.23 -2.98
C GLU A 112 -8.65 -10.36 -3.97
N THR A 113 -9.05 -10.21 -5.24
CA THR A 113 -8.73 -11.17 -6.30
C THR A 113 -7.21 -11.30 -6.49
N ILE A 114 -6.47 -10.19 -6.37
CA ILE A 114 -5.00 -10.19 -6.45
C ILE A 114 -4.38 -10.87 -5.22
N TYR A 115 -4.91 -10.64 -4.01
CA TYR A 115 -4.47 -11.36 -2.81
C TYR A 115 -4.72 -12.86 -2.95
N GLN A 116 -5.91 -13.29 -3.40
CA GLN A 116 -6.22 -14.70 -3.63
C GLN A 116 -5.28 -15.33 -4.66
N PHE A 117 -4.90 -14.59 -5.70
CA PHE A 117 -3.90 -15.04 -6.68
C PHE A 117 -2.53 -15.26 -6.04
N ILE A 118 -2.06 -14.33 -5.21
CA ILE A 118 -0.74 -14.40 -4.55
C ILE A 118 -0.63 -15.59 -3.57
N TYR A 119 -1.71 -15.89 -2.84
CA TYR A 119 -1.70 -16.93 -1.80
C TYR A 119 -2.17 -18.31 -2.27
N ARG A 120 -2.58 -18.48 -3.52
CA ARG A 120 -2.93 -19.80 -4.07
C ARG A 120 -1.70 -20.67 -4.31
N ALA A 121 -1.92 -21.99 -4.22
CA ALA A 121 -0.90 -22.99 -4.56
C ALA A 121 -0.43 -22.82 -6.02
N GLY A 122 0.88 -22.74 -6.25
CA GLY A 122 1.50 -22.51 -7.56
C GLY A 122 2.25 -21.18 -7.69
N GLU A 123 1.83 -20.13 -7.00
CA GLU A 123 2.47 -18.80 -7.05
C GLU A 123 3.21 -18.46 -5.73
N LYS A 124 3.75 -19.49 -5.06
CA LYS A 124 4.32 -19.42 -3.69
C LYS A 124 5.37 -18.34 -3.47
N ASN A 125 5.99 -17.80 -4.52
CA ASN A 125 7.04 -16.79 -4.39
C ASN A 125 6.52 -15.34 -4.49
N LEU A 126 5.26 -15.12 -4.88
CA LEU A 126 4.73 -13.75 -5.05
C LEU A 126 4.44 -13.03 -3.73
N PHE A 127 4.24 -13.75 -2.62
CA PHE A 127 4.05 -13.11 -1.31
C PHE A 127 5.31 -12.34 -0.85
N HIS A 128 6.51 -12.73 -1.31
CA HIS A 128 7.75 -11.97 -1.06
C HIS A 128 7.71 -10.57 -1.69
N CYS A 129 6.84 -10.38 -2.70
CA CYS A 129 6.60 -9.06 -3.30
C CYS A 129 5.71 -8.16 -2.44
N LEU A 130 5.06 -8.66 -1.39
CA LEU A 130 4.25 -7.86 -0.48
C LEU A 130 5.10 -7.07 0.52
N THR A 131 4.59 -5.94 0.99
CA THR A 131 5.31 -5.01 1.88
C THR A 131 5.80 -5.67 3.17
N TYR A 132 5.06 -6.62 3.71
CA TYR A 132 5.39 -7.26 5.00
C TYR A 132 5.91 -8.69 4.88
N LYS A 133 6.00 -9.28 3.70
CA LYS A 133 6.53 -10.63 3.43
C LYS A 133 6.07 -11.71 4.42
N LYS A 134 4.90 -11.55 5.05
CA LYS A 134 4.44 -12.42 6.13
C LYS A 134 3.53 -13.52 5.59
N PRO A 135 3.81 -14.80 5.92
CA PRO A 135 2.88 -15.90 5.64
C PRO A 135 1.63 -15.85 6.54
N LYS A 136 1.69 -15.18 7.72
CA LYS A 136 0.56 -14.99 8.66
C LYS A 136 0.58 -13.60 9.32
N ARG A 137 -0.59 -13.09 9.75
CA ARG A 137 -0.80 -11.76 10.35
C ARG A 137 -0.46 -11.76 11.85
N GLN A 138 0.37 -10.80 12.35
CA GLN A 138 0.73 -10.66 13.77
C GLN A 138 0.54 -9.23 14.29
N MET A 139 0.23 -9.08 15.62
CA MET A 139 0.08 -7.81 16.35
C MET A 139 1.42 -7.21 16.79
N ARG A 140 1.49 -5.88 17.01
CA ARG A 140 2.72 -5.12 17.34
C ARG A 140 2.72 -4.59 18.77
N TYR A 141 3.91 -4.57 19.43
CA TYR A 141 4.19 -3.92 20.72
C TYR A 141 5.06 -2.67 20.57
N ARG A 142 4.92 -1.70 21.49
CA ARG A 142 5.50 -0.35 21.47
C ARG A 142 6.70 -0.22 22.45
N ARG A 143 7.75 0.56 22.11
CA ARG A 143 8.87 0.93 23.00
C ARG A 143 8.95 2.44 23.16
N GLN A 144 9.40 2.91 24.35
CA GLN A 144 9.58 4.33 24.72
C GLN A 144 11.05 4.77 24.57
N LYS A 145 11.28 6.05 24.26
CA LYS A 145 12.61 6.71 24.19
C LYS A 145 12.64 7.96 25.08
N SER A 146 13.83 8.32 25.59
CA SER A 146 14.08 9.47 26.47
C SER A 146 14.24 10.79 25.70
N PRO A 147 13.91 11.97 26.31
CA PRO A 147 13.97 13.27 25.65
C PRO A 147 15.38 13.88 25.65
N CYS A 148 15.67 14.68 24.62
CA CYS A 148 16.90 15.47 24.49
C CYS A 148 16.57 16.97 24.65
N ARG A 149 17.50 17.78 25.25
CA ARG A 149 17.31 19.21 25.49
C ARG A 149 17.91 20.02 24.33
N TYR A 150 17.12 20.92 23.75
CA TYR A 150 17.53 21.88 22.74
C TYR A 150 17.52 23.30 23.27
N GLY A 151 18.28 24.20 22.61
CA GLY A 151 18.14 25.63 22.77
C GLY A 151 16.77 26.17 22.26
N LYS A 152 16.65 27.46 21.95
CA LYS A 152 15.40 28.06 21.43
C LYS A 152 15.04 27.41 20.06
N ILE A 153 14.01 26.57 20.05
CA ILE A 153 13.46 25.91 18.85
C ILE A 153 12.00 26.31 18.66
N ARG A 154 11.53 26.32 17.39
CA ARG A 154 10.10 26.47 17.08
C ARG A 154 9.43 25.11 17.19
N LEU A 155 8.48 24.97 18.10
CA LEU A 155 7.68 23.76 18.23
C LEU A 155 6.61 23.68 17.13
N ILE A 156 6.15 22.45 16.84
CA ILE A 156 5.11 22.18 15.85
C ILE A 156 3.79 22.90 16.17
N THR A 157 3.53 23.23 17.44
CA THR A 157 2.39 24.03 17.90
C THR A 157 2.38 25.46 17.34
N GLN A 158 3.58 26.01 17.06
CA GLN A 158 3.75 27.32 16.43
C GLN A 158 3.64 27.28 14.90
N ARG A 159 3.48 26.08 14.32
CA ARG A 159 3.35 25.90 12.88
C ARG A 159 1.94 26.27 12.43
N PRO A 160 1.77 27.08 11.35
CA PRO A 160 0.46 27.44 10.81
C PRO A 160 -0.43 26.20 10.58
N ALA A 161 -1.67 26.26 11.06
CA ALA A 161 -2.62 25.14 11.01
C ALA A 161 -2.89 24.65 9.57
N GLU A 162 -2.84 25.56 8.58
CA GLU A 162 -3.03 25.23 7.16
C GLU A 162 -2.04 24.18 6.64
N ILE A 163 -0.83 24.10 7.22
CA ILE A 163 0.18 23.10 6.86
C ILE A 163 -0.30 21.70 7.24
N SER A 164 -1.10 21.57 8.29
CA SER A 164 -1.65 20.28 8.73
C SER A 164 -2.65 19.71 7.73
N LEU A 165 -3.32 20.54 6.95
CA LEU A 165 -4.29 20.14 5.91
C LEU A 165 -3.63 19.46 4.70
N ARG A 166 -2.30 19.56 4.54
CA ARG A 166 -1.55 18.97 3.39
C ARG A 166 -2.04 19.41 2.01
N LYS A 167 -2.68 20.57 1.92
CA LYS A 167 -3.20 21.11 0.65
C LYS A 167 -2.15 21.88 -0.13
N ARG A 168 -1.21 22.54 0.58
CA ARG A 168 -0.12 23.32 -0.03
C ARG A 168 1.14 22.47 -0.19
N PHE A 169 1.90 22.72 -1.24
CA PHE A 169 3.18 22.10 -1.54
C PHE A 169 4.34 22.86 -0.84
N GLY A 170 5.47 22.15 -0.65
CA GLY A 170 6.69 22.73 -0.08
C GLY A 170 6.84 22.53 1.43
N HIS A 171 6.06 21.63 2.02
CA HIS A 171 6.13 21.30 3.44
C HIS A 171 6.66 19.88 3.64
N TRP A 172 7.81 19.75 4.27
CA TRP A 172 8.54 18.51 4.42
C TRP A 172 8.52 17.97 5.86
N GLU A 173 8.67 16.68 5.99
CA GLU A 173 8.96 16.00 7.25
C GLU A 173 10.33 15.31 7.09
N GLY A 174 11.22 15.49 8.07
CA GLY A 174 12.55 14.86 8.12
C GLY A 174 12.67 13.88 9.26
N ASP A 175 13.38 12.76 9.03
CA ASP A 175 13.65 11.72 10.02
C ASP A 175 14.92 10.95 9.66
N THR A 176 15.47 10.17 10.58
CA THR A 176 16.61 9.29 10.31
C THR A 176 16.25 7.82 10.44
N ILE A 177 16.84 7.01 9.57
CA ILE A 177 16.79 5.55 9.64
C ILE A 177 18.13 5.06 10.19
N GLU A 178 18.09 4.44 11.37
CA GLU A 178 19.25 3.83 12.03
C GLU A 178 19.39 2.36 11.65
N PHE A 179 20.64 1.84 11.65
CA PHE A 179 20.97 0.47 11.35
C PHE A 179 21.68 -0.21 12.55
N LYS A 180 21.60 -1.52 12.65
CA LYS A 180 22.35 -2.28 13.66
C LYS A 180 23.84 -2.31 13.30
N GLY A 181 24.71 -2.26 14.31
CA GLY A 181 26.17 -2.33 14.12
C GLY A 181 26.84 -1.00 13.73
N THR A 182 26.09 -0.01 13.26
CA THR A 182 26.63 1.29 12.85
C THR A 182 25.82 2.42 13.51
N LYS A 183 26.17 2.77 14.76
CA LYS A 183 25.43 3.81 15.50
C LYS A 183 25.53 5.21 14.88
N GLU A 184 26.58 5.48 14.12
CA GLU A 184 26.86 6.80 13.54
C GLU A 184 26.31 6.95 12.11
N LYS A 185 26.39 5.88 11.30
CA LYS A 185 25.95 5.94 9.90
C LYS A 185 24.43 5.81 9.81
N VAL A 186 23.78 6.81 9.25
CA VAL A 186 22.30 6.88 9.14
C VAL A 186 21.86 7.33 7.76
N VAL A 187 20.63 7.05 7.41
CA VAL A 187 19.98 7.59 6.22
C VAL A 187 18.93 8.60 6.64
N THR A 188 19.07 9.85 6.23
CA THR A 188 18.01 10.85 6.39
C THR A 188 16.93 10.62 5.35
N THR A 189 15.68 10.60 5.79
CA THR A 189 14.50 10.53 4.96
C THR A 189 13.76 11.85 4.99
N LEU A 190 13.56 12.47 3.83
CA LEU A 190 12.79 13.70 3.66
C LEU A 190 11.53 13.36 2.88
N VAL A 191 10.36 13.64 3.45
CA VAL A 191 9.06 13.34 2.82
C VAL A 191 8.26 14.61 2.65
N GLU A 192 7.90 14.95 1.40
CA GLU A 192 7.00 16.06 1.12
C GLU A 192 5.55 15.65 1.49
N ARG A 193 4.87 16.52 2.23
CA ARG A 193 3.61 16.17 2.90
C ARG A 193 2.39 16.05 1.98
N LYS A 194 2.34 16.82 0.89
CA LYS A 194 1.24 16.80 -0.09
C LYS A 194 1.42 15.70 -1.11
N THR A 195 2.56 15.68 -1.79
CA THR A 195 2.85 14.76 -2.90
C THR A 195 3.39 13.40 -2.45
N ARG A 196 3.86 13.30 -1.20
CA ARG A 196 4.54 12.10 -0.66
C ARG A 196 5.86 11.79 -1.35
N MET A 197 6.44 12.77 -2.05
CA MET A 197 7.78 12.67 -2.62
C MET A 197 8.79 12.38 -1.52
N VAL A 198 9.72 11.47 -1.76
CA VAL A 198 10.77 11.11 -0.80
C VAL A 198 12.15 11.35 -1.38
N TYR A 199 13.04 11.90 -0.56
CA TYR A 199 14.49 11.89 -0.77
C TYR A 199 15.17 11.09 0.33
N LEU A 200 16.24 10.40 -0.03
CA LEU A 200 17.09 9.63 0.87
C LEU A 200 18.51 10.20 0.80
N ILE A 201 19.10 10.48 1.95
CA ILE A 201 20.44 11.07 2.03
C ILE A 201 21.31 10.19 2.93
N LYS A 202 22.43 9.69 2.39
CA LYS A 202 23.44 8.93 3.15
C LYS A 202 24.26 9.87 4.03
N ASN A 203 24.31 9.58 5.33
CA ASN A 203 25.17 10.28 6.26
C ASN A 203 26.23 9.33 6.83
N HIS A 204 27.46 9.79 6.88
CA HIS A 204 28.58 9.03 7.47
C HIS A 204 28.64 9.17 8.98
N SER A 205 27.99 10.21 9.55
CA SER A 205 27.87 10.39 10.98
C SER A 205 26.51 11.04 11.31
N LYS A 206 26.14 11.03 12.60
CA LYS A 206 24.97 11.76 13.13
C LYS A 206 25.30 13.20 13.51
N HIS A 207 26.48 13.71 13.14
CA HIS A 207 26.87 15.06 13.48
C HIS A 207 25.95 16.06 12.79
N SER A 208 25.33 16.93 13.57
CA SER A 208 24.25 17.81 13.13
C SER A 208 24.61 18.68 11.94
N TYR A 209 25.78 19.33 11.97
CA TYR A 209 26.23 20.18 10.86
C TYR A 209 26.27 19.41 9.52
N GLY A 210 26.90 18.22 9.50
CA GLY A 210 27.03 17.44 8.26
C GLY A 210 25.69 16.91 7.73
N VAL A 211 24.76 16.54 8.64
CA VAL A 211 23.40 16.11 8.26
C VAL A 211 22.60 17.27 7.67
N MET A 212 22.63 18.43 8.33
CA MET A 212 21.85 19.60 7.93
C MET A 212 22.41 20.26 6.65
N ASP A 213 23.74 20.26 6.47
CA ASP A 213 24.37 20.76 5.26
C ASP A 213 23.98 19.92 4.03
N LYS A 214 23.99 18.59 4.13
CA LYS A 214 23.53 17.72 3.04
C LYS A 214 22.05 17.91 2.69
N ILE A 215 21.21 18.16 3.69
CA ILE A 215 19.80 18.51 3.46
C ILE A 215 19.73 19.86 2.72
N SER A 216 20.51 20.86 3.15
CA SER A 216 20.60 22.17 2.51
C SER A 216 21.01 22.03 1.04
N MET A 217 22.08 21.31 0.74
CA MET A 217 22.52 21.03 -0.63
C MET A 217 21.42 20.40 -1.48
N LYS A 218 20.66 19.45 -0.94
CA LYS A 218 19.56 18.81 -1.67
C LYS A 218 18.45 19.79 -2.02
N PHE A 219 18.16 20.76 -1.15
CA PHE A 219 17.09 21.74 -1.36
C PHE A 219 17.52 22.96 -2.15
N LYS A 220 18.81 23.33 -2.18
CA LYS A 220 19.33 24.46 -2.96
C LYS A 220 18.96 24.38 -4.45
N ASN A 221 18.88 23.16 -5.00
CA ASN A 221 18.54 22.90 -6.40
C ASN A 221 17.02 22.91 -6.66
N LEU A 222 16.20 23.18 -5.66
CA LEU A 222 14.75 23.28 -5.83
C LEU A 222 14.30 24.75 -5.76
N PRO A 223 13.26 25.14 -6.52
CA PRO A 223 12.64 26.45 -6.37
C PRO A 223 12.25 26.72 -4.90
N ALA A 224 12.45 27.94 -4.40
CA ALA A 224 12.16 28.29 -3.01
C ALA A 224 10.73 27.95 -2.56
N LYS A 225 9.75 28.06 -3.49
CA LYS A 225 8.35 27.65 -3.22
C LYS A 225 8.19 26.16 -2.89
N MET A 226 9.18 25.33 -3.26
CA MET A 226 9.16 23.88 -3.04
C MET A 226 9.77 23.47 -1.69
N CYS A 227 10.39 24.39 -0.94
CA CYS A 227 10.91 24.16 0.39
C CYS A 227 10.56 25.31 1.34
N LYS A 228 9.32 25.36 1.81
CA LYS A 228 8.81 26.41 2.69
C LYS A 228 9.05 26.10 4.16
N THR A 229 8.77 24.86 4.56
CA THR A 229 8.97 24.41 5.94
C THR A 229 9.44 22.97 5.97
N ILE A 230 10.19 22.64 7.02
CA ILE A 230 10.55 21.28 7.34
C ILE A 230 10.29 21.00 8.82
N THR A 231 9.78 19.81 9.13
CA THR A 231 9.49 19.39 10.51
C THR A 231 10.35 18.19 10.87
N PHE A 232 11.13 18.29 11.94
CA PHE A 232 11.97 17.22 12.48
C PHE A 232 11.44 16.75 13.86
N ASP A 233 11.94 15.62 14.35
CA ASP A 233 11.89 15.33 15.78
C ASP A 233 13.03 16.08 16.48
N GLN A 234 13.06 15.95 17.81
CA GLN A 234 14.13 16.54 18.62
C GLN A 234 15.36 15.60 18.65
N GLY A 235 15.83 15.08 17.48
CA GLY A 235 17.06 14.31 17.36
C GLY A 235 18.28 15.22 17.23
N ILE A 236 19.35 14.99 18.02
CA ILE A 236 20.57 15.84 18.03
C ILE A 236 21.15 16.09 16.64
N GLU A 237 20.91 15.17 15.70
CA GLU A 237 21.30 15.29 14.30
C GLU A 237 20.63 16.46 13.54
N PHE A 238 19.54 17.01 14.09
CA PHE A 238 18.81 18.14 13.49
C PHE A 238 18.99 19.46 14.27
N ALA A 239 19.90 19.52 15.23
CA ALA A 239 20.07 20.68 16.08
C ALA A 239 20.57 21.93 15.33
N TYR A 240 21.41 21.76 14.29
CA TYR A 240 21.99 22.87 13.53
C TYR A 240 21.09 23.34 12.37
N HIS A 241 19.84 23.72 12.69
CA HIS A 241 18.81 24.09 11.69
C HIS A 241 19.10 25.41 10.95
N GLN A 242 19.99 26.24 11.43
CA GLN A 242 20.42 27.48 10.79
C GLN A 242 20.93 27.27 9.37
N CYS A 243 21.55 26.11 9.08
CA CYS A 243 21.95 25.71 7.74
C CYS A 243 20.81 25.64 6.71
N LEU A 244 19.56 25.54 7.15
CA LEU A 244 18.39 25.53 6.27
C LEU A 244 17.69 26.89 6.24
N GLU A 245 17.63 27.59 7.37
CA GLU A 245 16.89 28.84 7.49
C GLU A 245 17.56 29.98 6.72
N GLN A 246 18.88 30.12 6.86
CA GLN A 246 19.63 31.20 6.23
C GLN A 246 19.78 31.04 4.70
N PRO A 247 20.28 29.90 4.15
CA PRO A 247 20.55 29.82 2.72
C PRO A 247 19.33 29.46 1.87
N ILE A 248 18.27 28.86 2.45
CA ILE A 248 17.10 28.37 1.69
C ILE A 248 15.84 29.16 2.03
N GLY A 249 15.80 29.86 3.18
CA GLY A 249 14.60 30.51 3.70
C GLY A 249 13.55 29.53 4.21
N CYS A 250 13.91 28.28 4.48
CA CYS A 250 13.03 27.22 4.93
C CYS A 250 12.83 27.29 6.44
N LYS A 251 11.60 27.54 6.91
CA LYS A 251 11.30 27.54 8.35
C LYS A 251 11.33 26.14 8.94
N VAL A 252 12.09 25.95 10.01
CA VAL A 252 12.23 24.66 10.71
C VAL A 252 11.32 24.60 11.93
N TYR A 253 10.61 23.47 12.09
CA TYR A 253 9.76 23.16 13.23
C TYR A 253 10.17 21.82 13.84
N TYR A 254 9.96 21.67 15.14
CA TYR A 254 10.24 20.43 15.86
C TYR A 254 8.98 19.84 16.46
N CYS A 255 8.85 18.52 16.36
CA CYS A 255 7.79 17.80 17.04
C CYS A 255 7.94 17.92 18.56
N GLU A 256 6.84 17.81 19.28
CA GLU A 256 6.87 17.64 20.72
C GLU A 256 7.52 16.31 21.10
N THR A 257 8.13 16.27 22.27
CA THR A 257 8.69 15.04 22.82
C THR A 257 7.60 13.98 22.95
N HIS A 258 7.95 12.73 22.66
CA HIS A 258 7.03 11.57 22.72
C HIS A 258 5.81 11.62 21.79
N SER A 259 5.78 12.48 20.76
CA SER A 259 4.67 12.67 19.84
C SER A 259 4.94 12.15 18.41
N PRO A 260 5.18 10.83 18.21
CA PRO A 260 5.54 10.25 16.89
C PRO A 260 4.45 10.47 15.83
N TRP A 261 3.18 10.58 16.23
CA TRP A 261 2.05 10.82 15.31
C TRP A 261 2.17 12.14 14.54
N GLN A 262 2.94 13.11 15.05
CA GLN A 262 3.15 14.41 14.43
C GLN A 262 3.96 14.31 13.12
N LYS A 263 4.73 13.21 12.90
CA LYS A 263 5.50 12.88 11.68
C LYS A 263 4.96 11.62 10.98
N GLY A 264 3.67 11.42 10.93
CA GLY A 264 3.06 10.20 10.37
C GLY A 264 3.40 9.92 8.90
N SER A 265 3.80 10.93 8.10
CA SER A 265 4.23 10.71 6.71
C SER A 265 5.59 9.99 6.67
N ASN A 266 6.54 10.41 7.49
CA ASN A 266 7.85 9.77 7.61
C ASN A 266 7.76 8.38 8.24
N GLU A 267 7.00 8.22 9.33
CA GLU A 267 6.82 6.91 9.96
C GLU A 267 6.30 5.86 8.95
N ASN A 268 5.28 6.24 8.17
CA ASN A 268 4.76 5.36 7.12
C ASN A 268 5.80 5.08 6.03
N MET A 269 6.56 6.09 5.60
CA MET A 269 7.60 5.94 4.58
C MET A 269 8.73 5.06 5.10
N ASN A 270 9.25 5.32 6.30
CA ASN A 270 10.32 4.54 6.92
C ASN A 270 9.92 3.07 7.09
N GLY A 271 8.67 2.80 7.49
CA GLY A 271 8.12 1.45 7.55
C GLY A 271 8.13 0.73 6.19
N ARG A 272 7.91 1.46 5.09
CA ARG A 272 7.97 0.91 3.72
C ARG A 272 9.40 0.73 3.22
N LEU A 273 10.32 1.64 3.60
CA LEU A 273 11.73 1.57 3.24
C LEU A 273 12.43 0.40 3.95
N ARG A 274 12.00 0.02 5.16
CA ARG A 274 12.53 -1.13 5.91
C ARG A 274 12.41 -2.48 5.16
N ARG A 275 11.60 -2.54 4.12
CA ARG A 275 11.56 -3.70 3.21
C ARG A 275 12.85 -3.83 2.39
N TYR A 276 13.47 -2.71 2.04
CA TYR A 276 14.67 -2.63 1.18
C TYR A 276 15.92 -2.35 2.00
N LEU A 277 15.74 -1.68 3.14
CA LEU A 277 16.76 -1.32 4.10
C LEU A 277 16.39 -1.91 5.48
N PRO A 278 16.49 -3.25 5.67
CA PRO A 278 16.32 -3.87 6.97
C PRO A 278 17.27 -3.26 8.02
N ARG A 279 17.01 -3.49 9.30
CA ARG A 279 17.87 -2.96 10.36
C ARG A 279 19.28 -3.56 10.35
N GLU A 280 19.41 -4.74 9.81
CA GLU A 280 20.63 -5.53 9.67
C GLU A 280 21.48 -5.11 8.46
N THR A 281 20.99 -4.21 7.61
CA THR A 281 21.71 -3.74 6.42
C THR A 281 23.00 -3.03 6.83
N ASP A 282 24.12 -3.41 6.25
CA ASP A 282 25.34 -2.63 6.36
C ASP A 282 25.26 -1.41 5.41
N ILE A 283 24.92 -0.27 5.99
CA ILE A 283 24.78 0.98 5.25
C ILE A 283 26.12 1.52 4.71
N ALA A 284 27.27 1.02 5.20
CA ALA A 284 28.57 1.41 4.68
C ALA A 284 28.69 1.05 3.20
N ASN A 285 28.19 -0.12 2.82
CA ASN A 285 28.30 -0.71 1.49
C ASN A 285 27.22 -0.19 0.51
N ILE A 286 26.25 0.62 0.97
CA ILE A 286 25.23 1.21 0.10
C ILE A 286 25.70 2.58 -0.36
N THR A 287 25.67 2.84 -1.68
CA THR A 287 26.05 4.14 -2.25
C THR A 287 24.88 5.13 -2.21
N GLN A 288 25.14 6.43 -2.42
CA GLN A 288 24.08 7.43 -2.53
C GLN A 288 23.20 7.17 -3.76
N GLU A 289 23.79 6.74 -4.87
CA GLU A 289 23.10 6.40 -6.12
C GLU A 289 22.07 5.27 -5.88
N GLN A 290 22.44 4.23 -5.14
CA GLN A 290 21.53 3.14 -4.78
C GLN A 290 20.36 3.63 -3.89
N LEU A 291 20.59 4.60 -3.01
CA LEU A 291 19.53 5.24 -2.25
C LEU A 291 18.63 6.11 -3.13
N ASP A 292 19.20 6.83 -4.10
CA ASP A 292 18.44 7.64 -5.06
C ASP A 292 17.57 6.74 -5.97
N GLU A 293 18.07 5.59 -6.42
CA GLU A 293 17.30 4.58 -7.15
C GLU A 293 16.15 4.03 -6.31
N LEU A 294 16.41 3.74 -5.02
CA LEU A 294 15.37 3.31 -4.11
C LEU A 294 14.30 4.38 -3.90
N ALA A 295 14.71 5.64 -3.73
CA ALA A 295 13.79 6.77 -3.65
C ALA A 295 12.96 6.91 -4.93
N ALA A 296 13.59 6.82 -6.11
CA ALA A 296 12.91 6.86 -7.40
C ALA A 296 11.90 5.72 -7.55
N LYS A 297 12.25 4.49 -7.15
CA LYS A 297 11.34 3.34 -7.11
C LYS A 297 10.13 3.62 -6.21
N ARG A 298 10.33 4.25 -5.05
CA ARG A 298 9.24 4.62 -4.12
C ARG A 298 8.38 5.76 -4.66
N ASN A 299 8.98 6.71 -5.35
CA ASN A 299 8.31 7.86 -5.95
C ASN A 299 7.48 7.49 -7.19
N ARG A 300 7.76 6.36 -7.83
CA ARG A 300 6.96 5.77 -8.93
C ARG A 300 5.85 4.84 -8.45
N CYS A 301 5.72 4.58 -7.13
CA CYS A 301 4.64 3.78 -6.59
C CYS A 301 3.36 4.60 -6.44
N PRO A 302 2.21 4.17 -7.01
CA PRO A 302 0.91 4.82 -6.78
C PRO A 302 0.55 4.88 -5.29
N ARG A 303 -0.17 5.93 -4.87
CA ARG A 303 -0.61 6.10 -3.48
C ARG A 303 -2.12 6.29 -3.42
N LYS A 304 -2.81 5.53 -2.56
CA LYS A 304 -4.26 5.68 -2.35
C LYS A 304 -4.63 7.11 -1.94
N CYS A 305 -3.85 7.70 -1.01
CA CYS A 305 -4.06 9.08 -0.54
C CYS A 305 -3.82 10.16 -1.61
N LEU A 306 -3.30 9.80 -2.79
CA LEU A 306 -3.11 10.66 -3.95
C LEU A 306 -4.06 10.28 -5.10
N GLY A 307 -5.16 9.59 -4.82
CA GLY A 307 -6.06 9.07 -5.84
C GLY A 307 -5.38 8.10 -6.80
N TYR A 308 -4.42 7.31 -6.30
CA TYR A 308 -3.57 6.36 -7.06
C TYR A 308 -2.64 7.00 -8.09
N LYS A 309 -2.44 8.31 -8.05
CA LYS A 309 -1.29 8.96 -8.71
C LYS A 309 -0.01 8.62 -7.95
N THR A 310 1.12 8.73 -8.66
CA THR A 310 2.43 8.57 -8.04
C THR A 310 2.92 9.89 -7.42
N PRO A 311 3.78 9.85 -6.40
CA PRO A 311 4.46 11.03 -5.88
C PRO A 311 5.16 11.84 -6.99
N ASN A 312 5.83 11.15 -7.92
CA ASN A 312 6.56 11.79 -9.01
C ASN A 312 5.64 12.56 -9.98
N GLU A 313 4.49 11.98 -10.36
CA GLU A 313 3.48 12.65 -11.20
C GLU A 313 3.02 13.98 -10.58
N LEU A 314 2.70 13.96 -9.28
CA LEU A 314 2.23 15.16 -8.59
C LEU A 314 3.37 16.17 -8.34
N PHE A 315 4.57 15.70 -8.06
CA PHE A 315 5.73 16.56 -7.85
C PHE A 315 6.08 17.32 -9.13
N ILE A 316 6.16 16.64 -10.28
CA ILE A 316 6.40 17.25 -11.59
C ILE A 316 5.29 18.24 -11.95
N GLN A 317 4.02 17.88 -11.68
CA GLN A 317 2.89 18.77 -11.92
C GLN A 317 3.03 20.09 -11.12
N GLN A 318 3.41 20.00 -9.84
CA GLN A 318 3.63 21.20 -9.01
C GLN A 318 4.85 21.99 -9.47
N TYR A 319 5.95 21.30 -9.81
CA TYR A 319 7.15 21.95 -10.34
C TYR A 319 6.84 22.78 -11.59
N LYS A 320 6.13 22.21 -12.57
CA LYS A 320 5.72 22.90 -13.80
C LYS A 320 4.79 24.08 -13.52
N ASN A 321 3.87 23.97 -12.59
CA ASN A 321 2.95 25.06 -12.23
C ASN A 321 3.71 26.23 -11.57
N ASP A 322 4.69 25.93 -10.71
CA ASP A 322 5.49 26.95 -10.04
C ASP A 322 6.48 27.63 -11.00
N CYS A 323 6.96 26.93 -12.04
CA CYS A 323 7.82 27.51 -13.08
C CYS A 323 7.04 28.40 -14.07
N ARG A 324 5.76 28.09 -14.35
CA ARG A 324 4.91 28.90 -15.27
C ARG A 324 4.49 30.24 -14.70
N THR A 325 4.61 30.47 -13.41
CA THR A 325 4.29 31.76 -12.77
C THR A 325 5.45 32.77 -12.87
N TRP A 326 6.46 32.50 -13.67
CA TRP A 326 7.63 33.36 -13.92
C TRP A 326 7.69 33.87 -15.38
N SER A 327 6.66 33.60 -16.18
CA SER A 327 6.50 34.14 -17.56
C SER A 327 5.42 35.19 -17.63
#